data_e720a9163a3e46dc3a005b70cc47e7ca
#
_entry.id   e720a9163a3e46dc3a005b70cc47e7ca
#
_cell.length_a   1.000
_cell.length_b   1.000
_cell.length_c   1.000
_cell.angle_alpha   90.00
_cell.angle_beta   90.00
_cell.angle_gamma   90.00
#
_symmetry.space_group_name_H-M   'P 1'
#
loop_
_entity.id
_entity.type
_entity.pdbx_description
1 polymer ?
#
loop_
_entity_poly.entity_id
_entity_poly.type
_entity_poly.pdbx_seq_one_letter_code
_entity_poly.pdbx_strand_id
1 'polypeptide(L)'
;SAGRLTGLISADLLLVQVLLMARIPMVEKVYGQDELARRHRLVGFTSFNLMLVHIVLITLGYASQDGKNPFSELWNLVVDYPGILLSVAGTLLLVLVTFTSIKKARRKLRYESWHLLHLYAYLGVGLALPHQLWSGQEFLEHRIATVYWWALWIAAAGAVLIWRIGMPVYLTLRHDLRVGLVVRESPDTVSVWMTGRRLDRLRAGAGQFFIWRFLSGPGWTRGHPYSLSAAPTATHLRITVKDLGDESRLLAGLQPGTRVAIEGPYGRLHSGVRTRRKVTLLAGGIGITPMRALLEELPQDQGDITLIYRSRDENDLIFARELGELAASRGATVFFATGARIP
;
A
#
# COMPACT_ATOMS: atom_id res chain seq x y z
N SER A 1 10.03 -35.59 -4.27
CA SER A 1 11.33 -35.29 -3.65
C SER A 1 11.24 -34.01 -2.81
N ALA A 2 12.16 -33.81 -1.85
CA ALA A 2 12.22 -32.63 -1.02
C ALA A 2 12.39 -31.32 -1.87
N GLY A 3 13.16 -31.41 -2.95
CA GLY A 3 13.33 -30.31 -3.88
C GLY A 3 12.01 -29.87 -4.55
N ARG A 4 11.15 -30.80 -4.96
CA ARG A 4 9.82 -30.46 -5.51
C ARG A 4 8.93 -29.81 -4.46
N LEU A 5 8.89 -30.36 -3.25
CA LEU A 5 8.07 -29.84 -2.15
C LEU A 5 8.45 -28.40 -1.80
N THR A 6 9.76 -28.10 -1.68
CA THR A 6 10.21 -26.74 -1.40
C THR A 6 9.84 -25.75 -2.52
N GLY A 7 9.88 -26.19 -3.79
CA GLY A 7 9.44 -25.40 -4.93
C GLY A 7 7.94 -25.08 -4.92
N LEU A 8 7.11 -26.09 -4.63
CA LEU A 8 5.66 -25.94 -4.54
C LEU A 8 5.26 -24.99 -3.43
N ILE A 9 5.82 -25.16 -2.22
CA ILE A 9 5.54 -24.27 -1.10
C ILE A 9 6.03 -22.84 -1.40
N SER A 10 7.21 -22.70 -2.00
CA SER A 10 7.74 -21.39 -2.38
C SER A 10 6.81 -20.67 -3.35
N ALA A 11 6.37 -21.35 -4.40
CA ALA A 11 5.51 -20.79 -5.43
C ALA A 11 4.11 -20.42 -4.88
N ASP A 12 3.55 -21.25 -4.00
CA ASP A 12 2.30 -20.96 -3.29
C ASP A 12 2.42 -19.70 -2.44
N LEU A 13 3.46 -19.60 -1.63
CA LEU A 13 3.72 -18.41 -0.80
C LEU A 13 4.01 -17.16 -1.64
N LEU A 14 4.63 -17.28 -2.83
CA LEU A 14 4.81 -16.17 -3.75
C LEU A 14 3.46 -15.60 -4.23
N LEU A 15 2.48 -16.43 -4.51
CA LEU A 15 1.14 -15.97 -4.89
C LEU A 15 0.36 -15.43 -3.69
N VAL A 16 0.47 -16.07 -2.53
CA VAL A 16 -0.12 -15.56 -1.28
C VAL A 16 0.38 -14.16 -0.96
N GLN A 17 1.69 -13.88 -1.09
CA GLN A 17 2.20 -12.53 -0.83
C GLN A 17 1.71 -11.48 -1.83
N VAL A 18 1.40 -11.87 -3.08
CA VAL A 18 0.72 -11.00 -4.05
C VAL A 18 -0.68 -10.65 -3.56
N LEU A 19 -1.45 -11.64 -3.10
CA LEU A 19 -2.79 -11.44 -2.53
C LEU A 19 -2.79 -10.53 -1.29
N LEU A 20 -1.78 -10.67 -0.40
CA LEU A 20 -1.65 -9.81 0.78
C LEU A 20 -1.50 -8.33 0.42
N MET A 21 -0.90 -8.02 -0.73
CA MET A 21 -0.67 -6.64 -1.20
C MET A 21 -1.64 -6.19 -2.29
N ALA A 22 -2.60 -7.03 -2.68
CA ALA A 22 -3.56 -6.73 -3.74
C ALA A 22 -4.64 -5.70 -3.35
N ARG A 23 -4.67 -5.23 -2.09
CA ARG A 23 -5.65 -4.23 -1.62
C ARG A 23 -7.10 -4.73 -1.62
N ILE A 24 -7.29 -6.02 -1.33
CA ILE A 24 -8.62 -6.63 -1.23
C ILE A 24 -9.36 -6.00 -0.03
N PRO A 25 -10.50 -5.30 -0.22
CA PRO A 25 -11.12 -4.51 0.84
C PRO A 25 -11.53 -5.31 2.08
N MET A 26 -12.02 -6.54 1.89
CA MET A 26 -12.40 -7.40 3.01
C MET A 26 -11.19 -7.78 3.87
N VAL A 27 -10.07 -8.13 3.22
CA VAL A 27 -8.84 -8.52 3.91
C VAL A 27 -8.22 -7.31 4.62
N GLU A 28 -8.19 -6.15 3.95
CA GLU A 28 -7.65 -4.92 4.53
C GLU A 28 -8.49 -4.41 5.71
N LYS A 29 -9.81 -4.54 5.66
CA LYS A 29 -10.70 -4.18 6.77
C LYS A 29 -10.44 -5.02 8.02
N VAL A 30 -10.15 -6.31 7.86
CA VAL A 30 -9.90 -7.23 9.00
C VAL A 30 -8.51 -7.01 9.60
N TYR A 31 -7.48 -7.01 8.76
CA TYR A 31 -6.09 -7.02 9.23
C TYR A 31 -5.46 -5.63 9.30
N GLY A 32 -5.88 -4.71 8.44
CA GLY A 32 -5.21 -3.42 8.24
C GLY A 32 -3.92 -3.54 7.41
N GLN A 33 -3.56 -2.45 6.72
CA GLN A 33 -2.44 -2.42 5.79
C GLN A 33 -1.09 -2.71 6.46
N ASP A 34 -0.89 -2.22 7.68
CA ASP A 34 0.39 -2.40 8.40
C ASP A 34 0.65 -3.87 8.73
N GLU A 35 -0.39 -4.59 9.18
CA GLU A 35 -0.30 -6.02 9.46
C GLU A 35 -0.10 -6.82 8.17
N LEU A 36 -0.83 -6.48 7.11
CA LEU A 36 -0.66 -7.13 5.81
C LEU A 36 0.75 -6.92 5.25
N ALA A 37 1.32 -5.73 5.38
CA ALA A 37 2.70 -5.44 4.99
C ALA A 37 3.72 -6.19 5.86
N ARG A 38 3.43 -6.39 7.15
CA ARG A 38 4.28 -7.22 8.03
C ARG A 38 4.26 -8.69 7.61
N ARG A 39 3.08 -9.24 7.35
CA ARG A 39 2.91 -10.63 6.86
C ARG A 39 3.54 -10.82 5.48
N HIS A 40 3.35 -9.87 4.56
CA HIS A 40 4.00 -9.89 3.26
C HIS A 40 5.53 -10.01 3.37
N ARG A 41 6.16 -9.29 4.29
CA ARG A 41 7.62 -9.40 4.51
C ARG A 41 8.03 -10.77 5.01
N LEU A 42 7.28 -11.36 5.95
CA LEU A 42 7.55 -12.68 6.49
C LEU A 42 7.39 -13.76 5.42
N VAL A 43 6.25 -13.76 4.74
CA VAL A 43 5.94 -14.70 3.65
C VAL A 43 6.94 -14.56 2.52
N GLY A 44 7.30 -13.31 2.14
CA GLY A 44 8.28 -13.04 1.10
C GLY A 44 9.69 -13.56 1.45
N PHE A 45 10.13 -13.39 2.70
CA PHE A 45 11.40 -13.94 3.16
C PHE A 45 11.38 -15.48 3.12
N THR A 46 10.32 -16.08 3.60
CA THR A 46 10.18 -17.55 3.61
C THR A 46 10.14 -18.12 2.20
N SER A 47 9.31 -17.56 1.31
CA SER A 47 9.18 -18.04 -0.07
C SER A 47 10.48 -17.91 -0.84
N PHE A 48 11.20 -16.78 -0.68
CA PHE A 48 12.49 -16.55 -1.34
C PHE A 48 13.54 -17.57 -0.90
N ASN A 49 13.68 -17.84 0.39
CA ASN A 49 14.63 -18.86 0.88
C ASN A 49 14.26 -20.27 0.41
N LEU A 50 12.97 -20.60 0.41
CA LEU A 50 12.50 -21.91 -0.12
C LEU A 50 12.77 -22.03 -1.62
N MET A 51 12.68 -20.96 -2.39
CA MET A 51 13.06 -20.94 -3.81
C MET A 51 14.54 -21.28 -4.00
N LEU A 52 15.42 -20.67 -3.20
CA LEU A 52 16.86 -20.97 -3.27
C LEU A 52 17.14 -22.43 -2.88
N VAL A 53 16.52 -22.92 -1.81
CA VAL A 53 16.63 -24.32 -1.39
C VAL A 53 16.09 -25.25 -2.48
N HIS A 54 14.98 -24.91 -3.13
CA HIS A 54 14.45 -25.67 -4.27
C HIS A 54 15.48 -25.81 -5.39
N ILE A 55 16.09 -24.71 -5.83
CA ILE A 55 17.08 -24.71 -6.90
C ILE A 55 18.25 -25.65 -6.53
N VAL A 56 18.79 -25.52 -5.32
CA VAL A 56 19.91 -26.35 -4.85
C VAL A 56 19.52 -27.83 -4.80
N LEU A 57 18.38 -28.14 -4.18
CA LEU A 57 17.95 -29.55 -4.01
C LEU A 57 17.58 -30.23 -5.33
N ILE A 58 16.99 -29.50 -6.28
CA ILE A 58 16.69 -30.03 -7.61
C ILE A 58 17.99 -30.30 -8.37
N THR A 59 18.91 -29.32 -8.39
CA THR A 59 20.21 -29.47 -9.08
C THR A 59 21.00 -30.66 -8.53
N LEU A 60 21.12 -30.76 -7.18
CA LEU A 60 21.83 -31.88 -6.56
C LEU A 60 21.13 -33.22 -6.80
N GLY A 61 19.79 -33.23 -6.80
CA GLY A 61 19.01 -34.45 -7.05
C GLY A 61 19.24 -35.00 -8.46
N TYR A 62 19.16 -34.19 -9.49
CA TYR A 62 19.42 -34.58 -10.87
C TYR A 62 20.90 -34.93 -11.10
N ALA A 63 21.82 -34.09 -10.57
CA ALA A 63 23.26 -34.36 -10.67
C ALA A 63 23.65 -35.75 -10.07
N SER A 64 23.08 -36.08 -8.91
CA SER A 64 23.29 -37.41 -8.28
C SER A 64 22.68 -38.56 -9.10
N GLN A 65 21.51 -38.35 -9.71
CA GLN A 65 20.86 -39.35 -10.53
C GLN A 65 21.62 -39.61 -11.81
N ASP A 66 22.16 -38.58 -12.46
CA ASP A 66 22.86 -38.63 -13.73
C ASP A 66 24.38 -38.86 -13.60
N GLY A 67 24.89 -38.90 -12.35
CA GLY A 67 26.34 -39.06 -12.08
C GLY A 67 27.18 -37.86 -12.57
N LYS A 68 26.57 -36.68 -12.68
CA LYS A 68 27.21 -35.45 -13.21
C LYS A 68 27.63 -34.48 -12.12
N ASN A 69 28.52 -33.58 -12.49
CA ASN A 69 28.87 -32.44 -11.63
C ASN A 69 27.64 -31.49 -11.48
N PRO A 70 27.31 -30.99 -10.28
CA PRO A 70 26.17 -30.11 -10.07
C PRO A 70 26.17 -28.85 -10.95
N PHE A 71 27.31 -28.27 -11.27
CA PHE A 71 27.39 -27.09 -12.13
C PHE A 71 27.04 -27.41 -13.59
N SER A 72 27.52 -28.55 -14.11
CA SER A 72 27.16 -29.00 -15.45
C SER A 72 25.68 -29.39 -15.52
N GLU A 73 25.15 -29.99 -14.45
CA GLU A 73 23.74 -30.34 -14.40
C GLU A 73 22.83 -29.10 -14.33
N LEU A 74 23.21 -28.08 -13.54
CA LEU A 74 22.49 -26.80 -13.52
C LEU A 74 22.44 -26.18 -14.92
N TRP A 75 23.55 -26.23 -15.65
CA TRP A 75 23.61 -25.73 -17.04
C TRP A 75 22.67 -26.53 -17.96
N ASN A 76 22.69 -27.84 -17.89
CA ASN A 76 21.77 -28.70 -18.66
C ASN A 76 20.31 -28.39 -18.35
N LEU A 77 19.95 -28.26 -17.06
CA LEU A 77 18.58 -27.89 -16.64
C LEU A 77 18.15 -26.56 -17.26
N VAL A 78 19.04 -25.57 -17.34
CA VAL A 78 18.73 -24.23 -17.89
C VAL A 78 18.54 -24.29 -19.40
N VAL A 79 19.33 -25.09 -20.11
CA VAL A 79 19.35 -25.10 -21.58
C VAL A 79 18.34 -26.07 -22.16
N ASP A 80 18.23 -27.28 -21.58
CA ASP A 80 17.50 -28.37 -22.17
C ASP A 80 16.03 -28.45 -21.74
N TYR A 81 15.69 -27.89 -20.55
CA TYR A 81 14.32 -27.98 -20.04
C TYR A 81 13.48 -26.77 -20.41
N PRO A 82 12.29 -26.98 -20.98
CA PRO A 82 11.43 -25.88 -21.42
C PRO A 82 10.98 -24.99 -20.27
N GLY A 83 11.09 -23.66 -20.45
CA GLY A 83 10.67 -22.67 -19.46
C GLY A 83 11.68 -22.37 -18.36
N ILE A 84 12.74 -23.16 -18.17
CA ILE A 84 13.73 -22.93 -17.11
C ILE A 84 14.52 -21.61 -17.36
N LEU A 85 14.87 -21.30 -18.60
CA LEU A 85 15.54 -20.03 -18.92
C LEU A 85 14.70 -18.80 -18.47
N LEU A 86 13.39 -18.86 -18.68
CA LEU A 86 12.47 -17.81 -18.19
C LEU A 86 12.44 -17.74 -16.66
N SER A 87 12.47 -18.91 -15.99
CA SER A 87 12.51 -18.95 -14.53
C SER A 87 13.83 -18.45 -13.95
N VAL A 88 14.95 -18.61 -14.68
CA VAL A 88 16.24 -18.00 -14.29
C VAL A 88 16.12 -16.47 -14.35
N ALA A 89 15.57 -15.91 -15.42
CA ALA A 89 15.32 -14.47 -15.51
C ALA A 89 14.39 -14.00 -14.38
N GLY A 90 13.33 -14.74 -14.11
CA GLY A 90 12.42 -14.48 -12.99
C GLY A 90 13.12 -14.52 -11.63
N THR A 91 13.99 -15.53 -11.41
CA THR A 91 14.80 -15.65 -10.19
C THR A 91 15.73 -14.47 -9.99
N LEU A 92 16.42 -14.02 -11.05
CA LEU A 92 17.29 -12.83 -10.99
C LEU A 92 16.52 -11.57 -10.63
N LEU A 93 15.31 -11.39 -11.18
CA LEU A 93 14.43 -10.28 -10.77
C LEU A 93 14.01 -10.38 -9.31
N LEU A 94 13.64 -11.55 -8.81
CA LEU A 94 13.29 -11.76 -7.41
C LEU A 94 14.48 -11.54 -6.47
N VAL A 95 15.69 -11.94 -6.87
CA VAL A 95 16.94 -11.64 -6.15
C VAL A 95 17.16 -10.12 -6.09
N LEU A 96 17.02 -9.41 -7.21
CA LEU A 96 17.15 -7.95 -7.28
C LEU A 96 16.15 -7.26 -6.34
N VAL A 97 14.87 -7.66 -6.39
CA VAL A 97 13.81 -7.12 -5.55
C VAL A 97 14.09 -7.39 -4.08
N THR A 98 14.49 -8.60 -3.72
CA THR A 98 14.80 -8.96 -2.32
C THR A 98 16.00 -8.18 -1.82
N PHE A 99 17.08 -8.11 -2.59
CA PHE A 99 18.29 -7.36 -2.21
C PHE A 99 18.00 -5.88 -1.99
N THR A 100 17.28 -5.24 -2.91
CA THR A 100 16.92 -3.81 -2.80
C THR A 100 15.93 -3.53 -1.67
N SER A 101 15.22 -4.56 -1.16
CA SER A 101 14.27 -4.45 -0.05
C SER A 101 14.91 -4.67 1.33
N ILE A 102 16.17 -5.13 1.40
CA ILE A 102 16.92 -5.20 2.67
C ILE A 102 17.07 -3.79 3.26
N LYS A 103 16.87 -3.64 4.58
CA LYS A 103 16.90 -2.34 5.28
C LYS A 103 18.07 -1.44 4.89
N LYS A 104 19.29 -2.00 4.76
CA LYS A 104 20.51 -1.26 4.43
C LYS A 104 20.49 -0.70 3.01
N ALA A 105 20.08 -1.50 2.02
CA ALA A 105 19.94 -1.10 0.63
C ALA A 105 18.75 -0.15 0.44
N ARG A 106 17.61 -0.47 1.07
CA ARG A 106 16.38 0.32 1.01
C ARG A 106 16.59 1.77 1.50
N ARG A 107 17.40 2.01 2.54
CA ARG A 107 17.70 3.35 3.06
C ARG A 107 18.50 4.23 2.09
N LYS A 108 19.20 3.63 1.11
CA LYS A 108 19.99 4.35 0.09
C LYS A 108 19.17 4.72 -1.13
N LEU A 109 17.98 4.13 -1.29
CA LEU A 109 17.11 4.35 -2.44
C LEU A 109 16.01 5.36 -2.10
N ARG A 110 15.69 6.23 -3.05
CA ARG A 110 14.45 7.03 -2.99
C ARG A 110 13.26 6.07 -3.02
N TYR A 111 12.17 6.45 -2.33
CA TYR A 111 10.98 5.60 -2.21
C TYR A 111 10.43 5.18 -3.58
N GLU A 112 10.38 6.12 -4.51
CA GLU A 112 9.85 5.92 -5.86
C GLU A 112 10.68 4.90 -6.65
N SER A 113 12.02 5.07 -6.61
CA SER A 113 12.95 4.15 -7.29
C SER A 113 12.83 2.74 -6.73
N TRP A 114 12.79 2.62 -5.39
CA TRP A 114 12.57 1.33 -4.75
C TRP A 114 11.23 0.72 -5.12
N HIS A 115 10.15 1.51 -5.14
CA HIS A 115 8.81 1.03 -5.47
C HIS A 115 8.76 0.49 -6.90
N LEU A 116 9.34 1.21 -7.87
CA LEU A 116 9.44 0.75 -9.26
C LEU A 116 10.23 -0.56 -9.37
N LEU A 117 11.40 -0.64 -8.70
CA LEU A 117 12.19 -1.88 -8.66
C LEU A 117 11.39 -3.03 -8.03
N HIS A 118 10.61 -2.74 -6.98
CA HIS A 118 9.80 -3.75 -6.32
C HIS A 118 8.67 -4.30 -7.20
N LEU A 119 8.16 -3.51 -8.15
CA LEU A 119 7.15 -3.98 -9.12
C LEU A 119 7.68 -5.06 -10.07
N TYR A 120 9.00 -5.13 -10.30
CA TYR A 120 9.59 -6.24 -11.06
C TYR A 120 9.37 -7.62 -10.40
N ALA A 121 8.96 -7.67 -9.13
CA ALA A 121 8.52 -8.91 -8.51
C ALA A 121 7.35 -9.56 -9.26
N TYR A 122 6.39 -8.79 -9.75
CA TYR A 122 5.28 -9.32 -10.55
C TYR A 122 5.77 -9.97 -11.84
N LEU A 123 6.71 -9.33 -12.52
CA LEU A 123 7.33 -9.89 -13.72
C LEU A 123 8.13 -11.16 -13.36
N GLY A 124 8.89 -11.14 -12.26
CA GLY A 124 9.66 -12.29 -11.78
C GLY A 124 8.78 -13.51 -11.50
N VAL A 125 7.65 -13.31 -10.80
CA VAL A 125 6.67 -14.35 -10.53
C VAL A 125 6.02 -14.85 -11.82
N GLY A 126 5.68 -13.96 -12.75
CA GLY A 126 5.09 -14.33 -14.06
C GLY A 126 6.05 -15.15 -14.92
N LEU A 127 7.34 -14.79 -14.96
CA LEU A 127 8.36 -15.53 -15.71
C LEU A 127 8.65 -16.92 -15.13
N ALA A 128 8.32 -17.16 -13.86
CA ALA A 128 8.44 -18.48 -13.27
C ALA A 128 7.25 -19.42 -13.63
N LEU A 129 6.14 -18.91 -14.15
CA LEU A 129 4.96 -19.72 -14.48
C LEU A 129 5.23 -20.76 -15.58
N PRO A 130 5.91 -20.43 -16.71
CA PRO A 130 6.09 -21.39 -17.81
C PRO A 130 6.79 -22.69 -17.36
N HIS A 131 7.84 -22.63 -16.54
CA HIS A 131 8.52 -23.84 -16.09
C HIS A 131 7.64 -24.71 -15.19
N GLN A 132 6.76 -24.09 -14.40
CA GLN A 132 5.82 -24.80 -13.55
C GLN A 132 4.80 -25.59 -14.39
N LEU A 133 4.34 -25.01 -15.51
CA LEU A 133 3.37 -25.63 -16.41
C LEU A 133 4.01 -26.68 -17.35
N TRP A 134 5.25 -26.44 -17.78
CA TRP A 134 5.89 -27.30 -18.81
C TRP A 134 6.77 -28.40 -18.21
N SER A 135 7.31 -28.18 -17.00
CA SER A 135 8.22 -29.13 -16.33
C SER A 135 7.68 -29.64 -14.97
N GLY A 136 6.58 -29.05 -14.48
CA GLY A 136 5.99 -29.37 -13.18
C GLY A 136 5.10 -30.61 -13.23
N GLN A 137 5.67 -31.81 -13.09
CA GLN A 137 4.94 -33.09 -13.16
C GLN A 137 3.72 -33.16 -12.24
N GLU A 138 3.80 -32.57 -11.03
CA GLU A 138 2.71 -32.57 -10.05
C GLU A 138 1.45 -31.86 -10.58
N PHE A 139 1.60 -30.85 -11.45
CA PHE A 139 0.47 -30.14 -12.06
C PHE A 139 -0.05 -30.79 -13.33
N LEU A 140 0.76 -31.65 -13.97
CA LEU A 140 0.36 -32.37 -15.19
C LEU A 140 -0.36 -33.68 -14.86
N GLU A 141 -0.01 -34.33 -13.75
CA GLU A 141 -0.48 -35.69 -13.39
C GLU A 141 -1.69 -35.66 -12.45
N HIS A 142 -1.87 -34.61 -11.64
CA HIS A 142 -2.91 -34.54 -10.61
C HIS A 142 -3.94 -33.42 -10.85
N ARG A 143 -5.12 -33.79 -11.33
CA ARG A 143 -6.21 -32.84 -11.67
C ARG A 143 -6.56 -31.87 -10.52
N ILE A 144 -6.59 -32.35 -9.28
CA ILE A 144 -6.92 -31.48 -8.12
C ILE A 144 -5.83 -30.43 -7.91
N ALA A 145 -4.55 -30.81 -7.99
CA ALA A 145 -3.43 -29.90 -7.88
C ALA A 145 -3.44 -28.86 -9.01
N THR A 146 -3.74 -29.28 -10.24
CA THR A 146 -3.88 -28.40 -11.39
C THR A 146 -4.99 -27.36 -11.19
N VAL A 147 -6.19 -27.80 -10.75
CA VAL A 147 -7.32 -26.89 -10.48
C VAL A 147 -6.98 -25.90 -9.37
N TYR A 148 -6.41 -26.36 -8.26
CA TYR A 148 -5.96 -25.51 -7.16
C TYR A 148 -4.96 -24.45 -7.66
N TRP A 149 -3.97 -24.85 -8.43
CA TRP A 149 -2.91 -23.99 -8.93
C TRP A 149 -3.45 -22.88 -9.84
N TRP A 150 -4.28 -23.24 -10.82
CA TRP A 150 -4.91 -22.26 -11.68
C TRP A 150 -5.87 -21.34 -10.92
N ALA A 151 -6.62 -21.86 -9.95
CA ALA A 151 -7.49 -21.06 -9.10
C ALA A 151 -6.69 -20.00 -8.32
N LEU A 152 -5.54 -20.39 -7.77
CA LEU A 152 -4.65 -19.46 -7.02
C LEU A 152 -4.05 -18.40 -7.94
N TRP A 153 -3.60 -18.76 -9.13
CA TRP A 153 -3.10 -17.81 -10.14
C TRP A 153 -4.18 -16.83 -10.60
N ILE A 154 -5.36 -17.33 -10.92
CA ILE A 154 -6.51 -16.50 -11.32
C ILE A 154 -6.91 -15.58 -10.17
N ALA A 155 -6.93 -16.08 -8.94
CA ALA A 155 -7.23 -15.26 -7.76
C ALA A 155 -6.18 -14.15 -7.57
N ALA A 156 -4.88 -14.47 -7.65
CA ALA A 156 -3.82 -13.48 -7.49
C ALA A 156 -3.82 -12.44 -8.62
N ALA A 157 -3.87 -12.86 -9.88
CA ALA A 157 -3.92 -11.97 -11.02
C ALA A 157 -5.22 -11.15 -11.04
N GLY A 158 -6.37 -11.78 -10.80
CA GLY A 158 -7.67 -11.12 -10.70
C GLY A 158 -7.70 -10.10 -9.57
N ALA A 159 -7.15 -10.41 -8.41
CA ALA A 159 -7.07 -9.48 -7.30
C ALA A 159 -6.25 -8.22 -7.66
N VAL A 160 -5.10 -8.37 -8.31
CA VAL A 160 -4.29 -7.23 -8.77
C VAL A 160 -5.05 -6.43 -9.82
N LEU A 161 -5.62 -7.09 -10.84
CA LEU A 161 -6.35 -6.42 -11.91
C LEU A 161 -7.59 -5.67 -11.39
N ILE A 162 -8.35 -6.27 -10.49
CA ILE A 162 -9.58 -5.66 -9.96
C ILE A 162 -9.25 -4.54 -8.97
N TRP A 163 -8.48 -4.82 -7.92
CA TRP A 163 -8.32 -3.89 -6.80
C TRP A 163 -7.14 -2.93 -6.92
N ARG A 164 -6.06 -3.30 -7.65
CA ARG A 164 -4.92 -2.39 -7.86
C ARG A 164 -5.01 -1.56 -9.13
N ILE A 165 -5.82 -1.96 -10.11
CA ILE A 165 -5.98 -1.26 -11.38
C ILE A 165 -7.44 -0.84 -11.58
N GLY A 166 -8.36 -1.79 -11.62
CA GLY A 166 -9.76 -1.56 -11.98
C GLY A 166 -10.48 -0.62 -11.02
N MET A 167 -10.36 -0.87 -9.71
CA MET A 167 -11.03 -0.02 -8.70
C MET A 167 -10.52 1.42 -8.69
N PRO A 168 -9.20 1.72 -8.68
CA PRO A 168 -8.71 3.10 -8.80
C PRO A 168 -9.18 3.80 -10.06
N VAL A 169 -9.16 3.12 -11.22
CA VAL A 169 -9.68 3.67 -12.49
C VAL A 169 -11.17 3.95 -12.37
N TYR A 170 -11.95 2.98 -11.89
CA TYR A 170 -13.40 3.14 -11.69
C TYR A 170 -13.73 4.32 -10.77
N LEU A 171 -13.07 4.42 -9.60
CA LEU A 171 -13.30 5.51 -8.65
C LEU A 171 -12.94 6.86 -9.26
N THR A 172 -11.81 6.95 -9.96
CA THR A 172 -11.36 8.17 -10.63
C THR A 172 -12.35 8.64 -11.67
N LEU A 173 -12.83 7.75 -12.53
CA LEU A 173 -13.81 8.07 -13.58
C LEU A 173 -15.20 8.38 -13.00
N ARG A 174 -15.62 7.64 -11.98
CA ARG A 174 -16.94 7.79 -11.36
C ARG A 174 -17.08 9.10 -10.62
N HIS A 175 -16.05 9.50 -9.88
CA HIS A 175 -16.09 10.67 -9.01
C HIS A 175 -15.54 11.93 -9.68
N ASP A 176 -14.78 11.82 -10.77
CA ASP A 176 -14.18 12.94 -11.55
C ASP A 176 -13.71 14.10 -10.64
N LEU A 177 -12.86 13.75 -9.66
CA LEU A 177 -12.35 14.70 -8.68
C LEU A 177 -11.49 15.76 -9.36
N ARG A 178 -11.68 17.01 -8.93
CA ARG A 178 -10.91 18.17 -9.38
C ARG A 178 -10.53 19.06 -8.20
N VAL A 179 -9.37 19.64 -8.28
CA VAL A 179 -8.95 20.70 -7.35
C VAL A 179 -9.92 21.87 -7.51
N GLY A 180 -10.55 22.27 -6.42
CA GLY A 180 -11.42 23.45 -6.37
C GLY A 180 -10.67 24.67 -5.85
N LEU A 181 -9.96 24.50 -4.74
CA LEU A 181 -9.27 25.59 -4.04
C LEU A 181 -8.02 25.04 -3.32
N VAL A 182 -6.96 25.84 -3.30
CA VAL A 182 -5.77 25.61 -2.48
C VAL A 182 -5.65 26.74 -1.48
N VAL A 183 -5.63 26.43 -0.19
CA VAL A 183 -5.53 27.38 0.91
C VAL A 183 -4.20 27.19 1.63
N ARG A 184 -3.48 28.26 1.86
CA ARG A 184 -2.25 28.22 2.67
C ARG A 184 -2.62 28.33 4.15
N GLU A 185 -2.37 27.28 4.91
CA GLU A 185 -2.65 27.21 6.35
C GLU A 185 -1.49 27.78 7.18
N SER A 186 -0.26 27.59 6.70
CA SER A 186 0.97 28.14 7.28
C SER A 186 2.04 28.29 6.18
N PRO A 187 3.23 28.86 6.46
CA PRO A 187 4.28 29.01 5.46
C PRO A 187 4.68 27.70 4.76
N ASP A 188 4.53 26.57 5.45
CA ASP A 188 4.93 25.24 4.97
C ASP A 188 3.76 24.23 4.86
N THR A 189 2.51 24.70 4.98
CA THR A 189 1.35 23.78 4.99
C THR A 189 0.22 24.35 4.12
N VAL A 190 -0.34 23.49 3.28
CA VAL A 190 -1.46 23.82 2.40
C VAL A 190 -2.61 22.85 2.54
N SER A 191 -3.83 23.36 2.47
CA SER A 191 -5.06 22.58 2.30
C SER A 191 -5.50 22.60 0.85
N VAL A 192 -5.80 21.42 0.32
CA VAL A 192 -6.35 21.26 -1.03
C VAL A 192 -7.79 20.78 -0.89
N TRP A 193 -8.71 21.59 -1.35
CA TRP A 193 -10.12 21.28 -1.44
C TRP A 193 -10.43 20.74 -2.84
N MET A 194 -11.12 19.64 -2.89
CA MET A 194 -11.46 18.95 -4.13
C MET A 194 -12.96 18.78 -4.22
N THR A 195 -13.51 19.04 -5.37
CA THR A 195 -14.90 18.79 -5.73
C THR A 195 -15.00 17.61 -6.67
N GLY A 196 -16.15 16.97 -6.72
CA GLY A 196 -16.34 15.82 -7.58
C GLY A 196 -17.81 15.44 -7.72
N ARG A 197 -18.05 14.35 -8.47
CA ARG A 197 -19.40 13.81 -8.70
C ARG A 197 -19.72 12.71 -7.73
N ARG A 198 -20.95 12.64 -7.22
CA ARG A 198 -21.47 11.52 -6.40
C ARG A 198 -20.57 11.16 -5.21
N LEU A 199 -20.02 12.17 -4.53
CA LEU A 199 -19.14 11.96 -3.37
C LEU A 199 -19.91 11.35 -2.18
N ASP A 200 -21.23 11.50 -2.14
CA ASP A 200 -22.15 10.79 -1.25
C ASP A 200 -22.05 9.26 -1.35
N ARG A 201 -21.61 8.76 -2.52
CA ARG A 201 -21.41 7.33 -2.79
C ARG A 201 -19.95 6.88 -2.63
N LEU A 202 -19.04 7.78 -2.35
CA LEU A 202 -17.68 7.47 -1.98
C LEU A 202 -17.67 7.08 -0.50
N ARG A 203 -17.72 5.81 -0.20
CA ARG A 203 -17.80 5.27 1.17
C ARG A 203 -16.52 5.55 1.98
N ALA A 204 -16.18 6.82 2.11
CA ALA A 204 -15.04 7.31 2.88
C ALA A 204 -15.51 7.84 4.23
N GLY A 205 -14.77 7.57 5.29
CA GLY A 205 -14.97 8.12 6.61
C GLY A 205 -13.83 9.04 7.01
N ALA A 206 -14.11 9.95 7.94
CA ALA A 206 -13.08 10.77 8.56
C ALA A 206 -11.97 9.90 9.17
N GLY A 207 -10.72 10.38 9.10
CA GLY A 207 -9.55 9.65 9.58
C GLY A 207 -8.96 8.67 8.58
N GLN A 208 -9.68 8.29 7.53
CA GLN A 208 -9.15 7.48 6.45
C GLN A 208 -8.26 8.31 5.51
N PHE A 209 -7.43 7.62 4.72
CA PHE A 209 -6.56 8.21 3.73
C PHE A 209 -6.80 7.62 2.35
N PHE A 210 -6.36 8.34 1.33
CA PHE A 210 -6.30 7.87 -0.05
C PHE A 210 -4.87 7.99 -0.57
N ILE A 211 -4.58 7.26 -1.63
CA ILE A 211 -3.43 7.55 -2.48
C ILE A 211 -3.91 8.53 -3.55
N TRP A 212 -3.38 9.74 -3.51
CA TRP A 212 -3.75 10.84 -4.40
C TRP A 212 -2.74 10.98 -5.52
N ARG A 213 -3.21 11.19 -6.75
CA ARG A 213 -2.40 11.57 -7.90
C ARG A 213 -3.00 12.80 -8.54
N PHE A 214 -2.29 13.91 -8.50
CA PHE A 214 -2.69 15.15 -9.16
C PHE A 214 -2.18 15.09 -10.59
N LEU A 215 -3.09 15.06 -11.56
CA LEU A 215 -2.77 14.83 -12.97
C LEU A 215 -2.29 16.14 -13.64
N SER A 216 -1.25 16.72 -13.11
CA SER A 216 -0.65 17.98 -13.55
C SER A 216 0.85 18.00 -13.29
N GLY A 217 1.62 18.51 -14.26
CA GLY A 217 3.06 18.71 -14.13
C GLY A 217 3.90 17.43 -14.02
N PRO A 218 5.21 17.56 -13.76
CA PRO A 218 6.11 16.45 -13.53
C PRO A 218 5.71 15.64 -12.30
N GLY A 219 5.81 14.31 -12.37
CA GLY A 219 5.48 13.43 -11.24
C GLY A 219 4.00 13.08 -11.09
N TRP A 220 3.14 13.41 -12.03
CA TRP A 220 1.70 13.13 -12.00
C TRP A 220 1.33 11.65 -11.82
N THR A 221 2.22 10.72 -12.17
CA THR A 221 2.01 9.28 -11.97
C THR A 221 2.26 8.84 -10.53
N ARG A 222 2.91 9.67 -9.72
CA ARG A 222 3.26 9.31 -8.35
C ARG A 222 2.06 9.46 -7.43
N GLY A 223 1.84 8.44 -6.62
CA GLY A 223 0.74 8.41 -5.66
C GLY A 223 1.22 8.78 -4.26
N HIS A 224 0.54 9.73 -3.63
CA HIS A 224 0.88 10.23 -2.29
C HIS A 224 -0.22 9.86 -1.29
N PRO A 225 0.12 9.19 -0.16
CA PRO A 225 -0.84 8.87 0.87
C PRO A 225 -1.12 10.11 1.75
N TYR A 226 -2.30 10.71 1.62
CA TYR A 226 -2.75 11.79 2.50
C TYR A 226 -4.10 11.46 3.11
N SER A 227 -4.22 11.70 4.42
CA SER A 227 -5.47 11.57 5.14
C SER A 227 -6.42 12.72 4.84
N LEU A 228 -7.71 12.43 4.91
CA LEU A 228 -8.71 13.49 4.90
C LEU A 228 -8.50 14.41 6.12
N SER A 229 -8.54 15.72 5.90
CA SER A 229 -8.43 16.75 6.93
C SER A 229 -9.75 17.43 7.27
N ALA A 230 -10.84 17.01 6.60
CA ALA A 230 -12.22 17.30 6.93
C ALA A 230 -13.07 16.06 6.79
N ALA A 231 -14.23 16.01 7.45
CA ALA A 231 -15.21 14.98 7.19
C ALA A 231 -15.63 15.03 5.72
N PRO A 232 -15.68 13.87 5.03
CA PRO A 232 -16.11 13.84 3.64
C PRO A 232 -17.57 14.26 3.51
N THR A 233 -17.87 15.11 2.52
CA THR A 233 -19.23 15.56 2.24
C THR A 233 -19.70 15.07 0.86
N ALA A 234 -20.98 15.30 0.57
CA ALA A 234 -21.52 14.99 -0.76
C ALA A 234 -20.90 15.83 -1.89
N THR A 235 -20.25 16.95 -1.57
CA THR A 235 -19.77 17.93 -2.55
C THR A 235 -18.27 18.12 -2.57
N HIS A 236 -17.56 17.83 -1.47
CA HIS A 236 -16.12 18.10 -1.40
C HIS A 236 -15.36 17.17 -0.44
N LEU A 237 -14.07 17.06 -0.70
CA LEU A 237 -13.06 16.42 0.14
C LEU A 237 -11.95 17.44 0.43
N ARG A 238 -11.28 17.33 1.58
CA ARG A 238 -10.13 18.14 1.93
C ARG A 238 -8.96 17.26 2.39
N ILE A 239 -7.79 17.57 1.90
CA ILE A 239 -6.52 17.11 2.45
C ILE A 239 -5.69 18.32 2.88
N THR A 240 -4.80 18.13 3.84
CA THR A 240 -3.87 19.16 4.29
C THR A 240 -2.49 18.56 4.40
N VAL A 241 -1.53 19.19 3.74
CA VAL A 241 -0.20 18.63 3.51
C VAL A 241 0.86 19.63 3.94
N LYS A 242 1.79 19.15 4.79
CA LYS A 242 2.98 19.91 5.18
C LYS A 242 4.09 19.68 4.15
N ASP A 243 4.82 20.73 3.80
CA ASP A 243 5.99 20.65 2.92
C ASP A 243 7.12 19.86 3.63
N LEU A 244 7.32 18.62 3.18
CA LEU A 244 8.38 17.72 3.65
C LEU A 244 9.36 17.35 2.53
N GLY A 245 9.25 18.01 1.38
CA GLY A 245 10.10 17.77 0.21
C GLY A 245 9.48 18.26 -1.09
N ASP A 246 10.21 18.06 -2.20
CA ASP A 246 9.88 18.65 -3.51
C ASP A 246 8.45 18.37 -3.99
N GLU A 247 7.92 17.19 -3.74
CA GLU A 247 6.60 16.79 -4.23
C GLU A 247 5.44 17.39 -3.41
N SER A 248 5.60 17.51 -2.09
CA SER A 248 4.61 18.16 -1.24
C SER A 248 4.55 19.67 -1.52
N ARG A 249 5.68 20.29 -1.90
CA ARG A 249 5.78 21.69 -2.30
C ARG A 249 4.98 21.98 -3.57
N LEU A 250 4.92 21.06 -4.51
CA LEU A 250 4.16 21.21 -5.75
C LEU A 250 2.66 21.40 -5.52
N LEU A 251 2.12 20.91 -4.39
CA LEU A 251 0.70 21.05 -4.08
C LEU A 251 0.26 22.50 -3.87
N ALA A 252 1.16 23.36 -3.42
CA ALA A 252 0.88 24.80 -3.27
C ALA A 252 0.64 25.52 -4.61
N GLY A 253 1.15 24.95 -5.71
CA GLY A 253 0.99 25.50 -7.07
C GLY A 253 -0.13 24.86 -7.89
N LEU A 254 -0.93 23.96 -7.30
CA LEU A 254 -2.02 23.32 -8.03
C LEU A 254 -3.08 24.35 -8.46
N GLN A 255 -3.50 24.24 -9.72
CA GLN A 255 -4.53 25.11 -10.28
C GLN A 255 -5.92 24.52 -10.09
N PRO A 256 -6.94 25.36 -9.84
CA PRO A 256 -8.34 24.92 -9.89
C PRO A 256 -8.65 24.21 -11.21
N GLY A 257 -9.46 23.13 -11.15
CA GLY A 257 -9.77 22.29 -12.30
C GLY A 257 -8.78 21.15 -12.54
N THR A 258 -7.61 21.13 -11.89
CA THR A 258 -6.67 20.01 -12.00
C THR A 258 -7.35 18.70 -11.63
N ARG A 259 -7.30 17.70 -12.51
CA ARG A 259 -7.88 16.37 -12.27
C ARG A 259 -7.10 15.62 -11.21
N VAL A 260 -7.83 14.86 -10.38
CA VAL A 260 -7.25 14.07 -9.28
C VAL A 260 -7.68 12.62 -9.41
N ALA A 261 -6.71 11.72 -9.54
CA ALA A 261 -6.95 10.29 -9.47
C ALA A 261 -6.79 9.81 -8.03
N ILE A 262 -7.66 8.89 -7.61
CA ILE A 262 -7.69 8.37 -6.24
C ILE A 262 -7.67 6.85 -6.19
N GLU A 263 -7.05 6.35 -5.13
CA GLU A 263 -7.06 4.95 -4.76
C GLU A 263 -7.36 4.85 -3.25
N GLY A 264 -8.38 4.12 -2.86
CA GLY A 264 -8.86 4.03 -1.47
C GLY A 264 -10.39 4.01 -1.37
N PRO A 265 -11.00 4.31 -0.22
CA PRO A 265 -10.35 4.76 1.04
C PRO A 265 -9.60 3.63 1.75
N TYR A 266 -8.56 4.00 2.48
CA TYR A 266 -7.72 3.10 3.26
C TYR A 266 -7.62 3.53 4.72
N GLY A 267 -7.16 2.61 5.57
CA GLY A 267 -6.93 2.86 6.98
C GLY A 267 -8.10 2.45 7.87
N ARG A 268 -7.74 2.05 9.09
CA ARG A 268 -8.69 1.62 10.13
C ARG A 268 -9.09 2.73 11.10
N LEU A 269 -8.51 3.90 10.98
CA LEU A 269 -8.85 5.04 11.83
C LEU A 269 -10.11 5.73 11.27
N HIS A 270 -11.27 5.30 11.72
CA HIS A 270 -12.58 5.86 11.34
C HIS A 270 -13.64 5.57 12.41
N SER A 271 -14.77 6.24 12.36
CA SER A 271 -15.88 6.11 13.32
C SER A 271 -16.35 4.68 13.55
N GLY A 272 -16.33 3.83 12.54
CA GLY A 272 -16.79 2.42 12.62
C GLY A 272 -15.93 1.49 13.49
N VAL A 273 -14.75 1.90 13.94
CA VAL A 273 -13.90 1.11 14.87
C VAL A 273 -14.04 1.57 16.32
N ARG A 274 -14.85 2.59 16.58
CA ARG A 274 -15.10 3.10 17.92
C ARG A 274 -15.83 2.05 18.75
N THR A 275 -15.28 1.70 19.91
CA THR A 275 -15.82 0.70 20.85
C THR A 275 -16.32 1.33 22.15
N ARG A 276 -15.97 2.58 22.41
CA ARG A 276 -16.34 3.30 23.63
C ARG A 276 -16.95 4.66 23.30
N ARG A 277 -17.85 5.13 24.18
CA ARG A 277 -18.48 6.45 24.03
C ARG A 277 -17.47 7.57 24.16
N LYS A 278 -16.64 7.57 25.20
CA LYS A 278 -15.58 8.57 25.39
C LYS A 278 -14.37 8.25 24.54
N VAL A 279 -13.84 9.26 23.83
CA VAL A 279 -12.72 9.15 22.91
C VAL A 279 -11.72 10.24 23.19
N THR A 280 -10.45 9.88 23.31
CA THR A 280 -9.35 10.84 23.31
C THR A 280 -8.60 10.75 21.98
N LEU A 281 -8.57 11.86 21.26
CA LEU A 281 -7.82 12.03 20.02
C LEU A 281 -6.46 12.66 20.37
N LEU A 282 -5.36 12.04 19.94
CA LEU A 282 -4.01 12.54 20.16
C LEU A 282 -3.38 12.91 18.82
N ALA A 283 -2.93 14.16 18.68
CA ALA A 283 -2.29 14.67 17.47
C ALA A 283 -0.94 15.29 17.76
N GLY A 284 0.03 15.05 16.86
CA GLY A 284 1.33 15.72 16.85
C GLY A 284 1.64 16.30 15.47
N GLY A 285 1.89 17.61 15.39
CA GLY A 285 2.19 18.29 14.12
C GLY A 285 1.11 18.03 13.06
N ILE A 286 1.50 17.65 11.84
CA ILE A 286 0.56 17.39 10.73
C ILE A 286 -0.38 16.22 10.98
N GLY A 287 -0.11 15.35 11.98
CA GLY A 287 -1.04 14.30 12.40
C GLY A 287 -2.38 14.81 12.93
N ILE A 288 -2.55 16.12 13.06
CA ILE A 288 -3.83 16.75 13.36
C ILE A 288 -4.88 16.54 12.26
N THR A 289 -4.47 16.34 11.02
CA THR A 289 -5.38 16.26 9.86
C THR A 289 -6.46 15.19 10.02
N PRO A 290 -6.16 13.89 10.26
CA PRO A 290 -7.21 12.90 10.49
C PRO A 290 -7.96 13.12 11.80
N MET A 291 -7.34 13.70 12.83
CA MET A 291 -7.99 13.95 14.12
C MET A 291 -9.02 15.07 14.00
N ARG A 292 -8.71 16.12 13.24
CA ARG A 292 -9.67 17.19 12.94
C ARG A 292 -10.88 16.64 12.17
N ALA A 293 -10.66 15.79 11.17
CA ALA A 293 -11.74 15.15 10.44
C ALA A 293 -12.61 14.26 11.35
N LEU A 294 -11.99 13.48 12.24
CA LEU A 294 -12.71 12.66 13.21
C LEU A 294 -13.49 13.50 14.23
N LEU A 295 -12.93 14.61 14.72
CA LEU A 295 -13.62 15.54 15.60
C LEU A 295 -14.90 16.06 14.94
N GLU A 296 -14.87 16.28 13.63
CA GLU A 296 -16.03 16.74 12.85
C GLU A 296 -17.09 15.63 12.63
N GLU A 297 -16.69 14.37 12.38
CA GLU A 297 -17.60 13.30 11.99
C GLU A 297 -18.14 12.47 13.17
N LEU A 298 -17.32 12.26 14.22
CA LEU A 298 -17.68 11.31 15.28
C LEU A 298 -18.98 11.71 15.97
N PRO A 299 -19.97 10.80 16.09
CA PRO A 299 -21.16 11.03 16.89
C PRO A 299 -20.74 11.26 18.35
N GLN A 300 -21.27 12.31 18.98
CA GLN A 300 -20.91 12.64 20.36
C GLN A 300 -22.03 13.41 21.08
N ASP A 301 -22.08 13.22 22.40
CA ASP A 301 -22.71 14.14 23.31
C ASP A 301 -21.65 15.06 23.93
N GLN A 302 -22.08 16.08 24.64
CA GLN A 302 -21.17 17.04 25.29
C GLN A 302 -20.15 16.33 26.21
N GLY A 303 -18.88 16.62 26.05
CA GLY A 303 -17.78 16.06 26.82
C GLY A 303 -17.34 14.64 26.47
N ASP A 304 -17.87 14.04 25.41
CA ASP A 304 -17.49 12.68 24.99
C ASP A 304 -16.15 12.64 24.26
N ILE A 305 -15.74 13.73 23.63
CA ILE A 305 -14.49 13.80 22.85
C ILE A 305 -13.52 14.81 23.44
N THR A 306 -12.31 14.36 23.66
CA THR A 306 -11.18 15.20 24.04
C THR A 306 -10.13 15.11 22.94
N LEU A 307 -9.72 16.25 22.40
CA LEU A 307 -8.60 16.35 21.48
C LEU A 307 -7.40 16.97 22.18
N ILE A 308 -6.27 16.28 22.17
CA ILE A 308 -4.98 16.80 22.63
C ILE A 308 -4.09 16.99 21.40
N TYR A 309 -3.79 18.26 21.10
CA TYR A 309 -2.95 18.60 19.96
C TYR A 309 -1.62 19.19 20.41
N ARG A 310 -0.54 18.47 20.07
CA ARG A 310 0.81 18.89 20.40
C ARG A 310 1.56 19.42 19.19
N SER A 311 2.17 20.59 19.32
CA SER A 311 3.12 21.14 18.36
C SER A 311 4.43 21.54 19.03
N ARG A 312 5.47 21.79 18.23
CA ARG A 312 6.76 22.27 18.74
C ARG A 312 6.66 23.74 19.11
N ASP A 313 5.96 24.52 18.33
CA ASP A 313 5.76 25.96 18.47
C ASP A 313 4.27 26.29 18.30
N GLU A 314 3.83 27.42 18.85
CA GLU A 314 2.45 27.91 18.67
C GLU A 314 2.14 28.24 17.23
N ASN A 315 3.10 28.79 16.48
CA ASN A 315 2.96 29.10 15.07
C ASN A 315 2.80 27.86 14.18
N ASP A 316 3.18 26.68 14.67
CA ASP A 316 3.00 25.38 14.01
C ASP A 316 1.63 24.74 14.31
N LEU A 317 0.78 25.38 15.14
CA LEU A 317 -0.57 24.91 15.45
C LEU A 317 -1.54 25.24 14.30
N ILE A 318 -1.50 24.46 13.23
CA ILE A 318 -2.47 24.60 12.14
C ILE A 318 -3.88 24.31 12.63
N PHE A 319 -4.89 25.00 12.08
CA PHE A 319 -6.31 24.83 12.45
C PHE A 319 -6.68 25.23 13.88
N ALA A 320 -5.84 25.94 14.65
CA ALA A 320 -6.13 26.23 16.05
C ALA A 320 -7.52 26.89 16.25
N ARG A 321 -7.84 27.92 15.42
CA ARG A 321 -9.14 28.57 15.44
C ARG A 321 -10.27 27.63 15.01
N GLU A 322 -10.09 26.90 13.89
CA GLU A 322 -11.08 25.97 13.37
C GLU A 322 -11.39 24.83 14.35
N LEU A 323 -10.36 24.32 15.06
CA LEU A 323 -10.53 23.31 16.10
C LEU A 323 -11.30 23.83 17.32
N GLY A 324 -11.07 25.09 17.70
CA GLY A 324 -11.82 25.74 18.76
C GLY A 324 -13.31 25.91 18.41
N GLU A 325 -13.58 26.37 17.18
CA GLU A 325 -14.96 26.52 16.66
C GLU A 325 -15.67 25.16 16.57
N LEU A 326 -15.00 24.13 16.04
CA LEU A 326 -15.52 22.76 15.99
C LEU A 326 -15.79 22.20 17.38
N ALA A 327 -14.86 22.37 18.32
CA ALA A 327 -15.03 21.89 19.67
C ALA A 327 -16.22 22.54 20.36
N ALA A 328 -16.36 23.86 20.24
CA ALA A 328 -17.50 24.59 20.81
C ALA A 328 -18.84 24.14 20.22
N SER A 329 -18.91 24.00 18.88
CA SER A 329 -20.15 23.59 18.20
C SER A 329 -20.56 22.14 18.51
N ARG A 330 -19.59 21.29 18.87
CA ARG A 330 -19.83 19.86 19.10
C ARG A 330 -19.72 19.46 20.57
N GLY A 331 -19.50 20.38 21.49
CA GLY A 331 -19.36 20.09 22.92
C GLY A 331 -18.13 19.23 23.26
N ALA A 332 -17.06 19.31 22.43
CA ALA A 332 -15.80 18.62 22.67
C ALA A 332 -14.81 19.53 23.43
N THR A 333 -13.79 18.92 24.02
CA THR A 333 -12.70 19.64 24.68
C THR A 333 -11.42 19.57 23.85
N VAL A 334 -10.74 20.70 23.63
CA VAL A 334 -9.45 20.74 22.93
C VAL A 334 -8.38 21.30 23.86
N PHE A 335 -7.27 20.56 23.96
CA PHE A 335 -6.07 21.00 24.65
C PHE A 335 -4.93 21.20 23.64
N PHE A 336 -4.36 22.41 23.64
CA PHE A 336 -3.15 22.70 22.88
C PHE A 336 -1.93 22.59 23.80
N ALA A 337 -0.94 21.83 23.38
CA ALA A 337 0.32 21.65 24.08
C ALA A 337 1.48 22.03 23.17
N THR A 338 2.25 23.04 23.57
CA THR A 338 3.43 23.50 22.84
C THR A 338 4.69 23.26 23.65
N GLY A 339 5.84 23.11 23.00
CA GLY A 339 7.12 22.95 23.63
C GLY A 339 8.02 21.91 23.00
N ALA A 340 9.31 21.95 23.33
CA ALA A 340 10.30 20.99 22.88
C ALA A 340 9.93 19.56 23.32
N ARG A 341 10.39 18.55 22.57
CA ARG A 341 10.34 17.17 23.06
C ARG A 341 11.21 17.05 24.30
N ILE A 342 10.64 16.60 25.37
CA ILE A 342 11.42 16.10 26.50
C ILE A 342 12.12 14.83 26.00
N PRO A 343 13.44 14.70 26.15
CA PRO A 343 14.23 13.58 25.64
C PRO A 343 13.79 12.23 26.22
#